data_1ffac546b1fe8c271f5b1dd98145725a
#
_entry.id   1ffac546b1fe8c271f5b1dd98145725a
#
_cell.length_a   1.000
_cell.length_b   1.000
_cell.length_c   1.000
_cell.angle_alpha   90.00
_cell.angle_beta   90.00
_cell.angle_gamma   90.00
#
_symmetry.space_group_name_H-M   'P 1'
#
loop_
_entity.id
_entity.type
_entity.pdbx_description
1 polymer ?
#
loop_
_entity_poly.entity_id
_entity_poly.type
_entity_poly.pdbx_seq_one_letter_code
_entity_poly.pdbx_strand_id
1 'polypeptide(L)'
;MGGLNTRPGWRAAVTQVPRLVARDAFTYEIPIGEVPGMTVPGVLYSDPALLTGVEGDPSLRQLANVATLPGIQRHALAMPDIHFGYGFPVGGVAAFDLADGVVSPGGIGYDINCGVRLLRSGLTVDEVRPRLVPLIDRLYREVPAGVGSHGARPLSPSELDEVLAGGSAWAVAHGLGRAEDLRTQEEEGRLAAADPHQVSDSARKRGSKQLGTLGAGNHFLEVQVVDEVFYPEFAKVLGLETGRVVVMLHTGSRGLGHQVATDFIQRMDRRLFEAHTTLVDRQLSCAPIGSDDGQRYLAAMAAAANFAWANRQAITHGVRRAFSAVFGRSDADLDLAVVYDIAHNMAKVEQHRVDGGPRPLLVHRKGATRSFPAGREEVPADYRPYGQPVLIPGDMGTASYVLAGLATSMDRSFGSSCHGAGRRLSRHAAVRAFRYEDVTRDLAHRGIVVRSTSREGVTEEAPGAYKDVEEVVRVAEGAGLTRRVARLLPLGVVKG
;
A
#
# COMPACT_ATOMS: atom_id res chain seq x y z
N MET A 1 -10.59 21.73 -28.35
CA MET A 1 -9.63 21.26 -29.35
C MET A 1 -8.30 21.96 -29.10
N GLY A 2 -7.38 21.32 -28.41
CA GLY A 2 -6.04 21.83 -28.13
C GLY A 2 -5.05 20.77 -28.57
N GLY A 3 -4.32 21.05 -29.66
CA GLY A 3 -3.40 20.12 -30.29
C GLY A 3 -2.27 19.69 -29.37
N LEU A 4 -2.07 18.40 -29.27
CA LEU A 4 -0.89 17.76 -28.69
C LEU A 4 0.31 18.07 -29.59
N ASN A 5 1.16 19.01 -29.14
CA ASN A 5 2.45 19.31 -29.74
C ASN A 5 3.36 18.10 -29.58
N THR A 6 3.49 17.28 -30.61
CA THR A 6 4.48 16.19 -30.68
C THR A 6 5.86 16.83 -30.88
N ARG A 7 6.63 16.91 -29.78
CA ARG A 7 8.04 17.30 -29.83
C ARG A 7 8.87 16.17 -30.46
N PRO A 8 9.85 16.46 -31.35
CA PRO A 8 10.70 15.43 -31.95
C PRO A 8 11.58 14.77 -30.87
N GLY A 9 11.61 13.45 -30.83
CA GLY A 9 12.51 12.67 -29.96
C GLY A 9 11.88 11.50 -29.21
N TRP A 10 10.56 11.43 -29.09
CA TRP A 10 9.89 10.30 -28.42
C TRP A 10 9.48 9.26 -29.47
N ARG A 11 10.02 8.04 -29.35
CA ARG A 11 9.50 6.92 -30.16
C ARG A 11 8.05 6.69 -29.73
N ALA A 12 7.16 6.53 -30.72
CA ALA A 12 5.78 6.12 -30.47
C ALA A 12 5.80 4.85 -29.60
N ALA A 13 5.04 4.85 -28.49
CA ALA A 13 4.92 3.69 -27.64
C ALA A 13 4.48 2.50 -28.51
N VAL A 14 5.30 1.44 -28.54
CA VAL A 14 4.94 0.19 -29.21
C VAL A 14 3.70 -0.33 -28.48
N THR A 15 2.58 -0.43 -29.17
CA THR A 15 1.26 -0.80 -28.61
C THR A 15 1.10 -2.30 -28.36
N GLN A 16 2.11 -3.10 -28.73
CA GLN A 16 2.04 -4.56 -28.61
C GLN A 16 2.14 -5.02 -27.15
N VAL A 17 1.21 -5.85 -26.71
CA VAL A 17 1.25 -6.53 -25.41
C VAL A 17 2.41 -7.52 -25.42
N PRO A 18 3.31 -7.50 -24.43
CA PRO A 18 4.41 -8.45 -24.36
C PRO A 18 3.90 -9.89 -24.22
N ARG A 19 4.62 -10.84 -24.85
CA ARG A 19 4.32 -12.26 -24.72
C ARG A 19 4.60 -12.75 -23.30
N LEU A 20 3.68 -13.54 -22.75
CA LEU A 20 3.83 -14.24 -21.49
C LEU A 20 4.16 -15.72 -21.74
N VAL A 21 5.12 -16.26 -20.99
CA VAL A 21 5.51 -17.67 -21.00
C VAL A 21 5.28 -18.24 -19.60
N ALA A 22 4.44 -19.26 -19.47
CA ALA A 22 4.23 -19.96 -18.19
C ALA A 22 5.54 -20.67 -17.78
N ARG A 23 5.95 -20.48 -16.52
CA ARG A 23 7.12 -21.13 -15.92
C ARG A 23 6.71 -22.23 -14.93
N ASP A 24 5.66 -21.98 -14.18
CA ASP A 24 5.00 -22.97 -13.31
C ASP A 24 3.50 -22.62 -13.20
N ALA A 25 2.77 -23.26 -12.29
CA ALA A 25 1.33 -23.06 -12.12
C ALA A 25 0.93 -21.63 -11.70
N PHE A 26 1.86 -20.87 -11.12
CA PHE A 26 1.61 -19.53 -10.54
C PHE A 26 2.59 -18.47 -11.03
N THR A 27 3.47 -18.79 -12.00
CA THR A 27 4.54 -17.88 -12.46
C THR A 27 4.56 -17.80 -13.97
N TYR A 28 4.49 -16.57 -14.48
CA TYR A 28 4.62 -16.24 -15.89
C TYR A 28 5.78 -15.28 -16.10
N GLU A 29 6.43 -15.39 -17.22
CA GLU A 29 7.60 -14.57 -17.58
C GLU A 29 7.38 -13.82 -18.89
N ILE A 30 7.76 -12.54 -18.91
CA ILE A 30 8.00 -11.77 -20.11
C ILE A 30 9.49 -11.91 -20.42
N PRO A 31 9.88 -12.62 -21.52
CA PRO A 31 11.28 -12.82 -21.87
C PRO A 31 12.01 -11.52 -22.16
N ILE A 32 13.33 -11.51 -21.92
CA ILE A 32 14.18 -10.41 -22.36
C ILE A 32 14.07 -10.27 -23.89
N GLY A 33 13.93 -9.03 -24.36
CA GLY A 33 13.80 -8.72 -25.79
C GLY A 33 12.37 -8.42 -26.26
N GLU A 34 11.34 -8.71 -25.46
CA GLU A 34 9.97 -8.30 -25.78
C GLU A 34 9.78 -6.78 -25.82
N VAL A 35 10.61 -6.06 -25.07
CA VAL A 35 10.76 -4.61 -25.14
C VAL A 35 12.24 -4.27 -25.36
N PRO A 36 12.58 -3.41 -26.34
CA PRO A 36 13.96 -2.98 -26.54
C PRO A 36 14.53 -2.33 -25.27
N GLY A 37 15.72 -2.76 -24.88
CA GLY A 37 16.42 -2.26 -23.69
C GLY A 37 16.15 -3.04 -22.40
N MET A 38 15.33 -4.09 -22.43
CA MET A 38 15.21 -4.99 -21.27
C MET A 38 16.55 -5.63 -20.97
N THR A 39 17.00 -5.52 -19.71
CA THR A 39 18.23 -6.15 -19.20
C THR A 39 17.95 -7.37 -18.33
N VAL A 40 16.71 -7.46 -17.81
CA VAL A 40 16.21 -8.59 -17.01
C VAL A 40 14.80 -8.98 -17.53
N PRO A 41 14.31 -10.21 -17.23
CA PRO A 41 12.95 -10.60 -17.54
C PRO A 41 11.93 -9.85 -16.68
N GLY A 42 10.69 -9.75 -17.17
CA GLY A 42 9.53 -9.42 -16.35
C GLY A 42 8.92 -10.70 -15.78
N VAL A 43 8.56 -10.73 -14.50
CA VAL A 43 7.91 -11.88 -13.86
C VAL A 43 6.57 -11.47 -13.29
N LEU A 44 5.52 -12.19 -13.63
CA LEU A 44 4.15 -12.01 -13.13
C LEU A 44 3.75 -13.23 -12.30
N TYR A 45 3.31 -13.01 -11.07
CA TYR A 45 2.61 -14.04 -10.31
C TYR A 45 1.12 -14.00 -10.64
N SER A 46 0.62 -15.07 -11.18
CA SER A 46 -0.77 -15.20 -11.64
C SER A 46 -1.12 -16.67 -11.82
N ASP A 47 -2.37 -16.93 -12.15
CA ASP A 47 -2.87 -18.20 -12.64
C ASP A 47 -3.79 -17.96 -13.84
N PRO A 48 -4.31 -19.01 -14.51
CA PRO A 48 -5.16 -18.85 -15.67
C PRO A 48 -6.43 -18.01 -15.41
N ALA A 49 -6.98 -18.03 -14.18
CA ALA A 49 -8.20 -17.29 -13.85
C ALA A 49 -7.92 -15.77 -13.77
N LEU A 50 -6.89 -15.39 -13.01
CA LEU A 50 -6.49 -13.98 -12.89
C LEU A 50 -5.90 -13.43 -14.19
N LEU A 51 -5.24 -14.28 -14.99
CA LEU A 51 -4.60 -13.87 -16.24
C LEU A 51 -5.61 -13.35 -17.27
N THR A 52 -6.83 -13.92 -17.33
CA THR A 52 -7.89 -13.45 -18.24
C THR A 52 -8.25 -11.98 -18.04
N GLY A 53 -8.06 -11.44 -16.83
CA GLY A 53 -8.29 -10.02 -16.51
C GLY A 53 -7.09 -9.12 -16.78
N VAL A 54 -5.94 -9.68 -17.14
CA VAL A 54 -4.67 -8.96 -17.36
C VAL A 54 -4.22 -9.05 -18.82
N GLU A 55 -4.65 -10.03 -19.57
CA GLU A 55 -4.39 -10.13 -21.01
C GLU A 55 -4.91 -8.91 -21.75
N GLY A 56 -3.97 -8.21 -22.42
CA GLY A 56 -4.28 -6.93 -23.10
C GLY A 56 -4.25 -5.69 -22.21
N ASP A 57 -4.05 -5.82 -20.89
CA ASP A 57 -3.92 -4.70 -19.99
C ASP A 57 -2.54 -4.02 -20.16
N PRO A 58 -2.48 -2.68 -20.23
CA PRO A 58 -1.21 -1.94 -20.35
C PRO A 58 -0.21 -2.20 -19.21
N SER A 59 -0.64 -2.75 -18.08
CA SER A 59 0.25 -3.07 -16.93
C SER A 59 1.33 -4.09 -17.29
N LEU A 60 1.07 -5.04 -18.20
CA LEU A 60 2.09 -5.96 -18.71
C LEU A 60 3.21 -5.23 -19.45
N ARG A 61 2.83 -4.22 -20.24
CA ARG A 61 3.82 -3.36 -20.91
C ARG A 61 4.60 -2.54 -19.89
N GLN A 62 3.93 -2.00 -18.86
CA GLN A 62 4.63 -1.28 -17.79
C GLN A 62 5.64 -2.19 -17.09
N LEU A 63 5.30 -3.45 -16.79
CA LEU A 63 6.22 -4.43 -16.21
C LEU A 63 7.48 -4.62 -17.08
N ALA A 64 7.30 -4.80 -18.38
CA ALA A 64 8.42 -4.94 -19.32
C ALA A 64 9.25 -3.64 -19.44
N ASN A 65 8.61 -2.47 -19.38
CA ASN A 65 9.31 -1.19 -19.40
C ASN A 65 10.17 -0.98 -18.13
N VAL A 66 9.72 -1.43 -16.96
CA VAL A 66 10.51 -1.40 -15.71
C VAL A 66 11.80 -2.20 -15.83
N ALA A 67 11.77 -3.33 -16.55
CA ALA A 67 12.93 -4.19 -16.80
C ALA A 67 14.05 -3.52 -17.66
N THR A 68 13.79 -2.31 -18.18
CA THR A 68 14.79 -1.52 -18.93
C THR A 68 15.56 -0.53 -18.06
N LEU A 69 15.18 -0.37 -16.79
CA LEU A 69 15.80 0.63 -15.92
C LEU A 69 17.24 0.25 -15.54
N PRO A 70 18.19 1.21 -15.51
CA PRO A 70 19.58 0.95 -15.16
C PRO A 70 19.71 0.34 -13.76
N GLY A 71 20.64 -0.62 -13.61
CA GLY A 71 21.00 -1.25 -12.34
C GLY A 71 19.92 -2.16 -11.74
N ILE A 72 18.83 -2.46 -12.48
CA ILE A 72 17.82 -3.41 -12.04
C ILE A 72 18.41 -4.80 -11.89
N GLN A 73 18.03 -5.49 -10.81
CA GLN A 73 18.57 -6.80 -10.45
C GLN A 73 17.57 -7.92 -10.69
N ARG A 74 18.05 -9.03 -11.23
CA ARG A 74 17.35 -10.32 -11.43
C ARG A 74 16.11 -10.24 -12.32
N HIS A 75 15.09 -9.47 -11.95
CA HIS A 75 13.84 -9.34 -12.69
C HIS A 75 13.00 -8.12 -12.23
N ALA A 76 12.17 -7.60 -13.11
CA ALA A 76 11.04 -6.77 -12.72
C ALA A 76 9.86 -7.67 -12.35
N LEU A 77 9.14 -7.36 -11.28
CA LEU A 77 8.08 -8.22 -10.75
C LEU A 77 6.73 -7.53 -10.76
N ALA A 78 5.67 -8.35 -10.91
CA ALA A 78 4.30 -7.96 -10.66
C ALA A 78 3.58 -9.02 -9.82
N MET A 79 2.87 -8.56 -8.80
CA MET A 79 2.06 -9.38 -7.89
C MET A 79 0.71 -9.75 -8.52
N PRO A 80 -0.04 -10.74 -7.96
CA PRO A 80 -1.31 -11.19 -8.53
C PRO A 80 -2.37 -10.09 -8.70
N ASP A 81 -2.31 -9.05 -7.87
CA ASP A 81 -3.18 -7.87 -7.88
C ASP A 81 -2.79 -6.81 -8.92
N ILE A 82 -1.86 -7.12 -9.84
CA ILE A 82 -1.38 -6.21 -10.89
C ILE A 82 -2.52 -5.50 -11.61
N HIS A 83 -2.38 -4.20 -11.80
CA HIS A 83 -3.22 -3.37 -12.66
C HIS A 83 -2.47 -2.11 -13.11
N PHE A 84 -3.05 -1.38 -14.06
CA PHE A 84 -2.44 -0.19 -14.65
C PHE A 84 -2.13 0.89 -13.59
N GLY A 85 -0.92 1.43 -13.64
CA GLY A 85 -0.43 2.50 -12.77
C GLY A 85 0.27 3.63 -13.57
N TYR A 86 0.95 4.53 -12.86
CA TYR A 86 1.84 5.53 -13.44
C TYR A 86 3.29 5.01 -13.38
N GLY A 87 3.95 4.86 -14.51
CA GLY A 87 5.31 4.30 -14.60
C GLY A 87 5.36 2.81 -14.31
N PHE A 88 5.53 2.42 -13.06
CA PHE A 88 5.39 1.02 -12.66
C PHE A 88 3.90 0.62 -12.66
N PRO A 89 3.58 -0.64 -12.97
CA PRO A 89 2.25 -1.17 -12.65
C PRO A 89 2.02 -1.10 -11.15
N VAL A 90 0.77 -1.02 -10.70
CA VAL A 90 0.42 -1.30 -9.30
C VAL A 90 0.51 -2.80 -9.08
N GLY A 91 1.04 -3.25 -7.96
CA GLY A 91 1.51 -4.62 -7.75
C GLY A 91 2.99 -4.79 -8.15
N GLY A 92 3.67 -3.70 -8.58
CA GLY A 92 5.02 -3.73 -9.11
C GLY A 92 6.12 -3.74 -8.03
N VAL A 93 7.16 -4.56 -8.26
CA VAL A 93 8.37 -4.60 -7.44
C VAL A 93 9.60 -4.60 -8.34
N ALA A 94 10.61 -3.82 -7.98
CA ALA A 94 11.92 -3.85 -8.63
C ALA A 94 13.01 -3.50 -7.62
N ALA A 95 14.13 -4.23 -7.69
CA ALA A 95 15.30 -4.01 -6.85
C ALA A 95 16.45 -3.49 -7.69
N PHE A 96 17.16 -2.49 -7.18
CA PHE A 96 18.26 -1.82 -7.88
C PHE A 96 19.53 -1.88 -7.06
N ASP A 97 20.67 -2.10 -7.73
CA ASP A 97 21.98 -1.98 -7.12
C ASP A 97 22.24 -0.53 -6.67
N LEU A 98 22.92 -0.35 -5.53
CA LEU A 98 23.14 1.00 -5.00
C LEU A 98 24.19 1.80 -5.77
N ALA A 99 25.09 1.13 -6.51
CA ALA A 99 26.19 1.78 -7.21
C ALA A 99 25.76 2.35 -8.57
N ASP A 100 24.99 1.59 -9.34
CA ASP A 100 24.61 1.93 -10.72
C ASP A 100 23.08 1.98 -10.97
N GLY A 101 22.32 1.71 -9.93
CA GLY A 101 20.84 1.73 -9.98
C GLY A 101 20.21 3.10 -9.85
N VAL A 102 18.91 3.11 -10.03
CA VAL A 102 18.10 4.32 -10.01
C VAL A 102 17.02 4.28 -8.94
N VAL A 103 16.59 5.47 -8.50
CA VAL A 103 15.35 5.66 -7.75
C VAL A 103 14.32 6.34 -8.64
N SER A 104 13.09 5.80 -8.69
CA SER A 104 11.99 6.32 -9.50
C SER A 104 10.76 6.60 -8.64
N PRO A 105 10.24 7.84 -8.63
CA PRO A 105 8.96 8.13 -7.96
C PRO A 105 7.79 7.32 -8.56
N GLY A 106 7.84 7.01 -9.85
CA GLY A 106 6.89 6.12 -10.52
C GLY A 106 6.87 4.70 -9.97
N GLY A 107 7.99 4.26 -9.38
CA GLY A 107 8.15 2.95 -8.71
C GLY A 107 7.68 2.91 -7.25
N ILE A 108 7.28 4.06 -6.71
CA ILE A 108 6.73 4.20 -5.35
C ILE A 108 5.25 4.59 -5.42
N GLY A 109 4.91 5.51 -6.33
CA GLY A 109 3.57 6.03 -6.49
C GLY A 109 3.35 7.36 -5.76
N TYR A 110 2.21 7.99 -6.05
CA TYR A 110 1.89 9.32 -5.50
C TYR A 110 1.57 9.29 -4.00
N ASP A 111 0.89 8.25 -3.51
CA ASP A 111 0.59 8.12 -2.10
C ASP A 111 1.71 7.36 -1.38
N ILE A 112 2.81 8.09 -1.12
CA ILE A 112 3.99 7.55 -0.43
C ILE A 112 3.58 6.97 0.92
N ASN A 113 4.03 5.75 1.24
CA ASN A 113 3.64 5.00 2.44
C ASN A 113 2.11 4.90 2.61
N CYS A 114 1.35 4.79 1.47
CA CYS A 114 0.03 4.18 1.57
C CYS A 114 0.21 2.81 2.20
N GLY A 115 -0.61 2.49 3.18
CA GLY A 115 -0.42 1.29 3.97
C GLY A 115 -1.66 0.91 4.76
N VAL A 116 -1.62 -0.29 5.31
CA VAL A 116 -2.71 -0.89 6.07
C VAL A 116 -2.29 -1.13 7.51
N ARG A 117 -3.17 -0.78 8.45
CA ARG A 117 -3.00 -1.09 9.86
C ARG A 117 -4.18 -1.93 10.34
N LEU A 118 -3.89 -2.95 11.12
CA LEU A 118 -4.88 -3.79 11.78
C LEU A 118 -4.80 -3.59 13.30
N LEU A 119 -5.96 -3.35 13.92
CA LEU A 119 -6.12 -3.36 15.37
C LEU A 119 -6.96 -4.58 15.77
N ARG A 120 -6.57 -5.29 16.83
CA ARG A 120 -7.44 -6.27 17.49
C ARG A 120 -8.30 -5.59 18.54
N SER A 121 -9.38 -6.27 18.95
CA SER A 121 -10.14 -5.91 20.14
C SER A 121 -10.47 -7.16 20.97
N GLY A 122 -10.74 -6.98 22.27
CA GLY A 122 -11.26 -8.03 23.14
C GLY A 122 -12.76 -8.31 22.97
N LEU A 123 -13.42 -7.59 22.03
CA LEU A 123 -14.86 -7.73 21.80
C LEU A 123 -15.17 -8.87 20.83
N THR A 124 -16.28 -9.56 21.10
CA THR A 124 -16.87 -10.53 20.16
C THR A 124 -17.84 -9.85 19.20
N VAL A 125 -18.15 -10.51 18.10
CA VAL A 125 -19.14 -10.04 17.14
C VAL A 125 -20.52 -9.88 17.75
N ASP A 126 -20.89 -10.74 18.72
CA ASP A 126 -22.18 -10.68 19.42
C ASP A 126 -22.30 -9.43 20.32
N GLU A 127 -21.19 -8.99 20.92
CA GLU A 127 -21.14 -7.74 21.70
C GLU A 127 -21.20 -6.50 20.80
N VAL A 128 -20.60 -6.56 19.61
CA VAL A 128 -20.51 -5.42 18.68
C VAL A 128 -21.77 -5.28 17.83
N ARG A 129 -22.35 -6.36 17.34
CA ARG A 129 -23.48 -6.35 16.39
C ARG A 129 -24.66 -5.47 16.86
N PRO A 130 -25.11 -5.50 18.13
CA PRO A 130 -26.19 -4.63 18.61
C PRO A 130 -25.84 -3.15 18.64
N ARG A 131 -24.54 -2.82 18.61
CA ARG A 131 -24.01 -1.44 18.67
C ARG A 131 -23.28 -1.03 17.41
N LEU A 132 -23.38 -1.83 16.34
CA LEU A 132 -22.61 -1.63 15.11
C LEU A 132 -22.92 -0.29 14.44
N VAL A 133 -24.20 0.05 14.29
CA VAL A 133 -24.60 1.33 13.67
C VAL A 133 -24.10 2.53 14.47
N PRO A 134 -24.34 2.64 15.79
CA PRO A 134 -23.73 3.69 16.62
C PRO A 134 -22.21 3.73 16.55
N LEU A 135 -21.52 2.55 16.45
CA LEU A 135 -20.08 2.48 16.35
C LEU A 135 -19.58 3.07 15.01
N ILE A 136 -20.18 2.66 13.89
CA ILE A 136 -19.81 3.20 12.56
C ILE A 136 -20.12 4.70 12.46
N ASP A 137 -21.24 5.17 13.02
CA ASP A 137 -21.58 6.59 13.10
C ASP A 137 -20.57 7.38 13.95
N ARG A 138 -20.07 6.77 15.02
CA ARG A 138 -19.05 7.41 15.86
C ARG A 138 -17.69 7.44 15.17
N LEU A 139 -17.27 6.34 14.55
CA LEU A 139 -16.04 6.27 13.76
C LEU A 139 -16.04 7.31 12.63
N TYR A 140 -17.14 7.45 11.91
CA TYR A 140 -17.30 8.43 10.84
C TYR A 140 -17.13 9.89 11.33
N ARG A 141 -17.53 10.17 12.59
CA ARG A 141 -17.35 11.50 13.21
C ARG A 141 -15.93 11.72 13.74
N GLU A 142 -15.30 10.68 14.30
CA GLU A 142 -13.95 10.78 14.89
C GLU A 142 -12.84 10.79 13.85
N VAL A 143 -13.07 10.18 12.67
CA VAL A 143 -12.08 10.04 11.60
C VAL A 143 -12.57 10.75 10.34
N PRO A 144 -12.18 12.03 10.14
CA PRO A 144 -12.61 12.76 8.96
C PRO A 144 -12.16 12.07 7.67
N ALA A 145 -13.10 11.87 6.74
CA ALA A 145 -12.89 11.19 5.48
C ALA A 145 -13.17 12.14 4.30
N GLY A 146 -12.78 11.76 3.07
CA GLY A 146 -13.01 12.50 1.84
C GLY A 146 -11.85 13.34 1.36
N VAL A 147 -11.97 13.80 0.11
CA VAL A 147 -10.99 14.69 -0.53
C VAL A 147 -10.94 16.02 0.22
N GLY A 148 -9.74 16.46 0.59
CA GLY A 148 -9.56 17.74 1.29
C GLY A 148 -10.04 17.74 2.74
N SER A 149 -10.37 16.58 3.34
CA SER A 149 -10.72 16.49 4.76
C SER A 149 -9.60 17.04 5.65
N HIS A 150 -10.01 17.68 6.76
CA HIS A 150 -9.09 18.29 7.70
C HIS A 150 -9.09 17.52 9.01
N GLY A 151 -7.91 17.35 9.62
CA GLY A 151 -7.76 16.82 10.97
C GLY A 151 -8.30 17.77 12.04
N ALA A 152 -8.17 17.38 13.31
CA ALA A 152 -8.72 18.11 14.45
C ALA A 152 -8.21 19.58 14.52
N ARG A 153 -6.96 19.82 14.12
CA ARG A 153 -6.38 21.16 13.97
C ARG A 153 -5.26 21.17 12.93
N PRO A 154 -4.95 22.33 12.32
CA PRO A 154 -3.74 22.48 11.52
C PRO A 154 -2.49 22.34 12.39
N LEU A 155 -1.44 21.75 11.82
CA LEU A 155 -0.08 21.76 12.40
C LEU A 155 0.60 23.10 12.09
N SER A 156 1.33 23.64 13.06
CA SER A 156 2.27 24.73 12.79
C SER A 156 3.43 24.25 11.91
N PRO A 157 4.21 25.15 11.26
CA PRO A 157 5.37 24.72 10.47
C PRO A 157 6.38 23.89 11.26
N SER A 158 6.66 24.26 12.51
CA SER A 158 7.56 23.53 13.41
C SER A 158 7.02 22.15 13.79
N GLU A 159 5.74 22.03 14.16
CA GLU A 159 5.10 20.75 14.45
C GLU A 159 5.10 19.83 13.22
N LEU A 160 4.89 20.39 12.01
CA LEU A 160 4.96 19.60 10.80
C LEU A 160 6.37 19.05 10.55
N ASP A 161 7.43 19.85 10.80
CA ASP A 161 8.82 19.38 10.71
C ASP A 161 9.09 18.22 11.70
N GLU A 162 8.59 18.36 12.92
CA GLU A 162 8.70 17.29 13.92
C GLU A 162 7.95 16.01 13.50
N VAL A 163 6.75 16.12 12.91
CA VAL A 163 6.00 14.98 12.36
C VAL A 163 6.78 14.32 11.23
N LEU A 164 7.32 15.12 10.30
CA LEU A 164 8.08 14.62 9.15
C LEU A 164 9.37 13.91 9.57
N ALA A 165 10.00 14.35 10.67
CA ALA A 165 11.18 13.72 11.23
C ALA A 165 10.85 12.53 12.16
N GLY A 166 9.74 12.60 12.91
CA GLY A 166 9.44 11.71 14.03
C GLY A 166 8.44 10.58 13.75
N GLY A 167 7.62 10.72 12.71
CA GLY A 167 6.62 9.69 12.37
C GLY A 167 5.65 9.35 13.50
N SER A 168 5.34 8.07 13.66
CA SER A 168 4.47 7.59 14.75
C SER A 168 5.01 7.92 16.14
N ALA A 169 6.33 7.98 16.34
CA ALA A 169 6.91 8.31 17.64
C ALA A 169 6.54 9.74 18.08
N TRP A 170 6.51 10.70 17.14
CA TRP A 170 5.99 12.05 17.42
C TRP A 170 4.54 12.02 17.86
N ALA A 171 3.68 11.26 17.15
CA ALA A 171 2.27 11.18 17.48
C ALA A 171 2.04 10.58 18.89
N VAL A 172 2.79 9.53 19.25
CA VAL A 172 2.76 8.93 20.59
C VAL A 172 3.21 9.92 21.66
N ALA A 173 4.32 10.64 21.44
CA ALA A 173 4.81 11.65 22.37
C ALA A 173 3.81 12.82 22.60
N HIS A 174 2.91 13.06 21.63
CA HIS A 174 1.85 14.06 21.72
C HIS A 174 0.47 13.47 22.14
N GLY A 175 0.45 12.29 22.76
CA GLY A 175 -0.75 11.67 23.31
C GLY A 175 -1.70 11.02 22.29
N LEU A 176 -1.25 10.80 21.06
CA LEU A 176 -2.06 10.17 20.01
C LEU A 176 -1.84 8.65 19.91
N GLY A 177 -1.42 8.02 21.00
CA GLY A 177 -1.19 6.58 21.03
C GLY A 177 -0.40 6.11 22.23
N ARG A 178 0.09 4.87 22.18
CA ARG A 178 0.84 4.20 23.23
C ARG A 178 2.22 3.82 22.71
N ALA A 179 3.22 3.72 23.59
CA ALA A 179 4.57 3.31 23.24
C ALA A 179 4.62 1.90 22.59
N GLU A 180 3.74 1.01 23.04
CA GLU A 180 3.60 -0.35 22.52
C GLU A 180 3.18 -0.37 21.04
N ASP A 181 2.41 0.62 20.58
CA ASP A 181 1.97 0.71 19.19
C ASP A 181 3.15 0.78 18.21
N LEU A 182 4.30 1.32 18.64
CA LEU A 182 5.47 1.47 17.78
C LEU A 182 6.10 0.12 17.42
N ARG A 183 6.10 -0.84 18.35
CA ARG A 183 6.77 -2.13 18.22
C ARG A 183 6.19 -3.02 17.11
N THR A 184 4.93 -2.79 16.76
CA THR A 184 4.20 -3.58 15.76
C THR A 184 3.96 -2.78 14.47
N GLN A 185 4.84 -1.84 14.17
CA GLN A 185 4.83 -1.08 12.91
C GLN A 185 6.08 -1.42 12.10
N GLU A 186 5.93 -1.45 10.79
CA GLU A 186 7.07 -1.52 9.88
C GLU A 186 7.99 -0.33 10.15
N GLU A 187 9.31 -0.58 10.30
CA GLU A 187 10.32 0.43 10.70
C GLU A 187 10.00 1.15 12.03
N GLU A 188 9.25 0.52 12.93
CA GLU A 188 8.77 1.16 14.17
C GLU A 188 8.02 2.49 13.93
N GLY A 189 7.45 2.64 12.73
CA GLY A 189 6.70 3.83 12.31
C GLY A 189 7.55 5.05 11.99
N ARG A 190 8.86 4.87 11.67
CA ARG A 190 9.78 5.97 11.39
C ARG A 190 10.93 5.57 10.47
N LEU A 191 11.20 6.36 9.45
CA LEU A 191 12.46 6.32 8.69
C LEU A 191 13.40 7.43 9.19
N ALA A 192 14.58 7.04 9.69
CA ALA A 192 15.55 7.99 10.25
C ALA A 192 16.21 8.88 9.17
N ALA A 193 16.22 8.43 7.90
CA ALA A 193 16.78 9.19 6.78
C ALA A 193 15.89 10.34 6.30
N ALA A 194 14.78 10.62 6.97
CA ALA A 194 13.86 11.71 6.62
C ALA A 194 14.53 13.08 6.82
N ASP A 195 14.44 13.91 5.78
CA ASP A 195 14.83 15.32 5.86
C ASP A 195 13.62 16.21 5.50
N PRO A 196 12.99 16.86 6.50
CA PRO A 196 11.90 17.80 6.29
C PRO A 196 12.22 18.94 5.32
N HIS A 197 13.48 19.36 5.20
CA HIS A 197 13.89 20.45 4.30
C HIS A 197 13.81 20.09 2.82
N GLN A 198 13.72 18.80 2.48
CA GLN A 198 13.51 18.35 1.11
C GLN A 198 12.01 18.37 0.69
N VAL A 199 11.10 18.66 1.63
CA VAL A 199 9.66 18.76 1.37
C VAL A 199 9.29 20.20 1.01
N SER A 200 8.73 20.42 -0.18
CA SER A 200 8.38 21.74 -0.69
C SER A 200 7.30 22.43 0.15
N ASP A 201 7.25 23.77 0.10
CA ASP A 201 6.20 24.55 0.75
C ASP A 201 4.81 24.19 0.27
N SER A 202 4.67 23.81 -1.02
CA SER A 202 3.42 23.33 -1.59
C SER A 202 2.96 22.04 -0.93
N ALA A 203 3.87 21.08 -0.74
CA ALA A 203 3.56 19.82 -0.05
C ALA A 203 3.23 20.06 1.43
N ARG A 204 4.00 20.89 2.12
CA ARG A 204 3.76 21.30 3.51
C ARG A 204 2.37 21.91 3.70
N LYS A 205 1.99 22.85 2.84
CA LYS A 205 0.68 23.52 2.86
C LYS A 205 -0.47 22.51 2.67
N ARG A 206 -0.29 21.49 1.84
CA ARG A 206 -1.28 20.41 1.66
C ARG A 206 -1.37 19.50 2.89
N GLY A 207 -0.23 19.13 3.48
CA GLY A 207 -0.16 18.19 4.61
C GLY A 207 -0.60 18.78 5.95
N SER A 208 -0.29 20.06 6.22
CA SER A 208 -0.45 20.68 7.53
C SER A 208 -1.86 20.56 8.15
N LYS A 209 -2.89 20.36 7.33
CA LYS A 209 -4.29 20.23 7.77
C LYS A 209 -4.80 18.78 7.74
N GLN A 210 -3.99 17.81 7.29
CA GLN A 210 -4.51 16.48 6.95
C GLN A 210 -4.10 15.36 7.92
N LEU A 211 -3.40 15.67 9.01
CA LEU A 211 -3.06 14.67 10.03
C LEU A 211 -4.33 14.14 10.71
N GLY A 212 -4.44 12.82 10.84
CA GLY A 212 -5.62 12.14 11.41
C GLY A 212 -6.81 12.05 10.46
N THR A 213 -6.57 12.13 9.14
CA THR A 213 -7.65 12.01 8.13
C THR A 213 -7.50 10.77 7.25
N LEU A 214 -8.64 10.16 6.91
CA LEU A 214 -8.67 8.94 6.12
C LEU A 214 -8.35 9.17 4.63
N GLY A 215 -9.01 10.12 4.00
CA GLY A 215 -8.91 10.37 2.57
C GLY A 215 -10.08 9.81 1.78
N ALA A 216 -9.85 9.61 0.48
CA ALA A 216 -10.82 9.13 -0.48
C ALA A 216 -10.23 8.04 -1.39
N GLY A 217 -11.02 7.54 -2.33
CA GLY A 217 -10.63 6.46 -3.22
C GLY A 217 -10.58 5.13 -2.47
N ASN A 218 -9.51 4.35 -2.64
CA ASN A 218 -9.34 3.06 -1.98
C ASN A 218 -9.07 3.15 -0.46
N HIS A 219 -8.98 4.34 0.13
CA HIS A 219 -8.86 4.50 1.58
C HIS A 219 -10.15 4.16 2.31
N PHE A 220 -10.01 3.50 3.45
CA PHE A 220 -11.15 3.07 4.28
C PHE A 220 -10.75 2.86 5.73
N LEU A 221 -11.75 2.84 6.61
CA LEU A 221 -11.68 2.32 7.97
C LEU A 221 -12.82 1.33 8.12
N GLU A 222 -12.48 0.08 8.46
CA GLU A 222 -13.42 -1.03 8.44
C GLU A 222 -13.41 -1.80 9.75
N VAL A 223 -14.59 -2.02 10.33
CA VAL A 223 -14.82 -2.94 11.44
C VAL A 223 -15.10 -4.31 10.83
N GLN A 224 -14.31 -5.29 11.23
CA GLN A 224 -14.34 -6.66 10.68
C GLN A 224 -14.45 -7.68 11.80
N VAL A 225 -14.83 -8.90 11.47
CA VAL A 225 -14.78 -10.06 12.36
C VAL A 225 -13.77 -11.08 11.83
N VAL A 226 -12.99 -11.69 12.72
CA VAL A 226 -12.17 -12.85 12.38
C VAL A 226 -13.10 -14.02 12.11
N ASP A 227 -13.16 -14.45 10.86
CA ASP A 227 -14.07 -15.50 10.39
C ASP A 227 -13.41 -16.88 10.46
N GLU A 228 -12.19 -16.99 9.96
CA GLU A 228 -11.45 -18.24 9.90
C GLU A 228 -9.97 -18.04 10.23
N VAL A 229 -9.39 -19.02 10.94
CA VAL A 229 -7.96 -19.05 11.31
C VAL A 229 -7.31 -20.25 10.61
N PHE A 230 -6.29 -20.00 9.77
CA PHE A 230 -5.56 -21.02 9.01
C PHE A 230 -4.23 -21.41 9.65
N TYR A 231 -3.62 -20.48 10.44
CA TYR A 231 -2.36 -20.71 11.15
C TYR A 231 -2.52 -20.36 12.63
N PRO A 232 -3.04 -21.31 13.46
CA PRO A 232 -3.43 -21.04 14.84
C PRO A 232 -2.31 -20.52 15.73
N GLU A 233 -1.08 -21.03 15.57
CA GLU A 233 0.05 -20.62 16.43
C GLU A 233 0.39 -19.16 16.23
N PHE A 234 0.42 -18.68 15.00
CA PHE A 234 0.70 -17.28 14.72
C PHE A 234 -0.51 -16.37 14.99
N ALA A 235 -1.71 -16.80 14.63
CA ALA A 235 -2.94 -16.07 14.95
C ALA A 235 -3.08 -15.79 16.44
N LYS A 236 -2.72 -16.77 17.30
CA LYS A 236 -2.69 -16.60 18.75
C LYS A 236 -1.73 -15.50 19.22
N VAL A 237 -0.52 -15.43 18.62
CA VAL A 237 0.46 -14.37 18.93
C VAL A 237 -0.06 -13.01 18.50
N LEU A 238 -0.75 -12.94 17.35
CA LEU A 238 -1.40 -11.73 16.85
C LEU A 238 -2.67 -11.35 17.64
N GLY A 239 -3.19 -12.24 18.49
CA GLY A 239 -4.46 -12.07 19.21
C GLY A 239 -5.68 -12.14 18.28
N LEU A 240 -5.60 -12.95 17.23
CA LEU A 240 -6.67 -13.18 16.26
C LEU A 240 -7.37 -14.51 16.57
N GLU A 241 -8.60 -14.42 17.06
CA GLU A 241 -9.46 -15.57 17.39
C GLU A 241 -10.78 -15.46 16.62
N THR A 242 -11.29 -16.57 16.11
CA THR A 242 -12.58 -16.63 15.41
C THR A 242 -13.69 -15.99 16.26
N GLY A 243 -14.48 -15.11 15.64
CA GLY A 243 -15.56 -14.36 16.29
C GLY A 243 -15.12 -13.07 16.99
N ARG A 244 -13.83 -12.79 17.11
CA ARG A 244 -13.33 -11.50 17.64
C ARG A 244 -13.42 -10.41 16.59
N VAL A 245 -13.71 -9.18 17.06
CA VAL A 245 -13.80 -8.01 16.20
C VAL A 245 -12.44 -7.32 16.10
N VAL A 246 -12.10 -6.94 14.89
CA VAL A 246 -10.88 -6.21 14.56
C VAL A 246 -11.23 -4.94 13.78
N VAL A 247 -10.28 -4.01 13.67
CA VAL A 247 -10.44 -2.79 12.87
C VAL A 247 -9.28 -2.68 11.90
N MET A 248 -9.58 -2.62 10.62
CA MET A 248 -8.59 -2.38 9.58
C MET A 248 -8.72 -0.95 9.06
N LEU A 249 -7.59 -0.26 8.91
CA LEU A 249 -7.56 1.06 8.30
C LEU A 249 -6.51 1.11 7.19
N HIS A 250 -6.88 1.76 6.09
CA HIS A 250 -6.05 1.92 4.91
C HIS A 250 -5.97 3.40 4.53
N THR A 251 -4.78 3.99 4.68
CA THR A 251 -4.50 5.38 4.29
C THR A 251 -3.00 5.63 4.25
N GLY A 252 -2.59 6.77 3.67
CA GLY A 252 -1.19 7.11 3.44
C GLY A 252 -0.83 8.56 3.80
N SER A 253 0.11 9.12 3.05
CA SER A 253 0.68 10.47 3.25
C SER A 253 -0.19 11.61 2.75
N ARG A 254 -1.40 11.30 2.27
CA ARG A 254 -2.39 12.28 1.83
C ARG A 254 -1.82 13.21 0.75
N GLY A 255 -2.29 14.46 0.72
CA GLY A 255 -1.84 15.47 -0.24
C GLY A 255 -0.35 15.85 -0.11
N LEU A 256 0.28 15.61 1.03
CA LEU A 256 1.71 15.87 1.23
C LEU A 256 2.56 14.96 0.34
N GLY A 257 2.43 13.64 0.49
CA GLY A 257 3.21 12.68 -0.30
C GLY A 257 2.89 12.75 -1.79
N HIS A 258 1.61 12.99 -2.14
CA HIS A 258 1.23 13.22 -3.53
C HIS A 258 1.98 14.41 -4.15
N GLN A 259 2.15 15.53 -3.41
CA GLN A 259 2.89 16.69 -3.90
C GLN A 259 4.40 16.40 -3.96
N VAL A 260 4.97 15.72 -2.94
CA VAL A 260 6.38 15.29 -2.97
C VAL A 260 6.68 14.47 -4.21
N ALA A 261 5.87 13.45 -4.51
CA ALA A 261 6.05 12.64 -5.72
C ALA A 261 5.96 13.50 -7.00
N THR A 262 4.97 14.40 -7.08
CA THR A 262 4.80 15.31 -8.22
C THR A 262 6.01 16.20 -8.45
N ASP A 263 6.53 16.81 -7.39
CA ASP A 263 7.67 17.74 -7.47
C ASP A 263 8.94 17.03 -7.97
N PHE A 264 9.21 15.83 -7.45
CA PHE A 264 10.39 15.06 -7.86
C PHE A 264 10.25 14.42 -9.25
N ILE A 265 9.07 13.99 -9.66
CA ILE A 265 8.81 13.57 -11.05
C ILE A 265 9.17 14.73 -12.02
N GLN A 266 8.65 15.94 -11.76
CA GLN A 266 8.93 17.10 -12.60
C GLN A 266 10.42 17.48 -12.61
N ARG A 267 11.09 17.36 -11.46
CA ARG A 267 12.53 17.63 -11.33
C ARG A 267 13.36 16.63 -12.13
N MET A 268 13.08 15.32 -11.96
CA MET A 268 13.78 14.27 -12.68
C MET A 268 13.52 14.30 -14.18
N ASP A 269 12.27 14.55 -14.61
CA ASP A 269 11.90 14.76 -16.01
C ASP A 269 12.75 15.86 -16.67
N ARG A 270 12.93 16.99 -15.96
CA ARG A 270 13.75 18.11 -16.44
C ARG A 270 15.22 17.71 -16.58
N ARG A 271 15.77 17.00 -15.58
CA ARG A 271 17.16 16.51 -15.62
C ARG A 271 17.42 15.53 -16.76
N LEU A 272 16.50 14.59 -16.98
CA LEU A 272 16.59 13.65 -18.11
C LEU A 272 16.55 14.38 -19.44
N PHE A 273 15.70 15.40 -19.56
CA PHE A 273 15.62 16.23 -20.77
C PHE A 273 16.92 17.02 -21.02
N GLU A 274 17.48 17.67 -19.97
CA GLU A 274 18.74 18.41 -20.05
C GLU A 274 19.91 17.49 -20.41
N ALA A 275 19.93 16.25 -19.90
CA ALA A 275 20.93 15.24 -20.20
C ALA A 275 20.72 14.49 -21.53
N HIS A 276 19.70 14.84 -22.31
CA HIS A 276 19.29 14.13 -23.53
C HIS A 276 19.08 12.63 -23.35
N THR A 277 18.71 12.20 -22.13
CA THR A 277 18.43 10.82 -21.81
C THR A 277 17.00 10.45 -22.18
N THR A 278 16.85 9.38 -22.99
CA THR A 278 15.54 8.89 -23.44
C THR A 278 15.20 7.60 -22.70
N LEU A 279 14.08 7.56 -22.00
CA LEU A 279 13.48 6.37 -21.43
C LEU A 279 12.46 5.76 -22.39
N VAL A 280 12.23 4.44 -22.29
CA VAL A 280 11.19 3.75 -23.08
C VAL A 280 9.78 4.23 -22.74
N ASP A 281 9.60 4.72 -21.52
CA ASP A 281 8.38 5.33 -21.03
C ASP A 281 8.76 6.52 -20.12
N ARG A 282 8.22 7.70 -20.44
CA ARG A 282 8.46 8.93 -19.68
C ARG A 282 8.01 8.80 -18.22
N GLN A 283 6.98 8.01 -17.96
CA GLN A 283 6.48 7.80 -16.60
C GLN A 283 7.47 7.05 -15.69
N LEU A 284 8.55 6.50 -16.24
CA LEU A 284 9.68 5.90 -15.51
C LEU A 284 10.74 6.90 -15.07
N SER A 285 10.41 8.20 -15.08
CA SER A 285 11.31 9.26 -14.65
C SER A 285 12.07 8.85 -13.37
N CYS A 286 13.40 8.97 -13.40
CA CYS A 286 14.27 8.45 -12.37
C CYS A 286 15.57 9.26 -12.26
N ALA A 287 16.29 9.06 -11.15
CA ALA A 287 17.62 9.58 -10.94
C ALA A 287 18.56 8.48 -10.44
N PRO A 288 19.87 8.52 -10.74
CA PRO A 288 20.83 7.61 -10.10
C PRO A 288 20.72 7.68 -8.57
N ILE A 289 20.75 6.55 -7.89
CA ILE A 289 20.60 6.50 -6.42
C ILE A 289 21.62 7.39 -5.73
N GLY A 290 22.89 7.35 -6.15
CA GLY A 290 23.98 8.14 -5.55
C GLY A 290 24.00 9.62 -5.93
N SER A 291 23.11 10.10 -6.83
CA SER A 291 23.05 11.50 -7.23
C SER A 291 22.38 12.38 -6.17
N ASP A 292 22.64 13.69 -6.23
CA ASP A 292 21.99 14.69 -5.37
C ASP A 292 20.45 14.60 -5.48
N ASP A 293 19.89 14.48 -6.70
CA ASP A 293 18.45 14.35 -6.90
C ASP A 293 17.89 13.02 -6.35
N GLY A 294 18.64 11.93 -6.47
CA GLY A 294 18.27 10.64 -5.89
C GLY A 294 18.23 10.67 -4.37
N GLN A 295 19.28 11.20 -3.74
CA GLN A 295 19.38 11.30 -2.27
C GLN A 295 18.32 12.26 -1.69
N ARG A 296 18.09 13.40 -2.33
CA ARG A 296 17.03 14.34 -1.92
C ARG A 296 15.65 13.71 -2.02
N TYR A 297 15.39 12.94 -3.09
CA TYR A 297 14.12 12.25 -3.21
C TYR A 297 13.92 11.20 -2.12
N LEU A 298 14.93 10.39 -1.84
CA LEU A 298 14.86 9.38 -0.78
C LEU A 298 14.58 10.03 0.60
N ALA A 299 15.23 11.16 0.89
CA ALA A 299 15.00 11.91 2.12
C ALA A 299 13.59 12.54 2.21
N ALA A 300 13.08 13.10 1.11
CA ALA A 300 11.71 13.62 1.03
C ALA A 300 10.66 12.52 1.09
N MET A 301 10.91 11.38 0.44
CA MET A 301 10.07 10.18 0.52
C MET A 301 9.98 9.68 1.96
N ALA A 302 11.11 9.60 2.67
CA ALA A 302 11.13 9.19 4.07
C ALA A 302 10.35 10.15 4.97
N ALA A 303 10.43 11.47 4.73
CA ALA A 303 9.64 12.47 5.45
C ALA A 303 8.13 12.29 5.18
N ALA A 304 7.73 12.06 3.93
CA ALA A 304 6.34 11.77 3.58
C ALA A 304 5.86 10.44 4.18
N ALA A 305 6.73 9.44 4.25
CA ALA A 305 6.44 8.16 4.90
C ALA A 305 6.20 8.33 6.40
N ASN A 306 7.01 9.13 7.07
CA ASN A 306 6.82 9.46 8.48
C ASN A 306 5.48 10.16 8.74
N PHE A 307 5.10 11.10 7.86
CA PHE A 307 3.77 11.71 7.92
C PHE A 307 2.64 10.68 7.82
N ALA A 308 2.75 9.68 6.93
CA ALA A 308 1.73 8.65 6.77
C ALA A 308 1.60 7.77 8.01
N TRP A 309 2.71 7.37 8.65
CA TRP A 309 2.66 6.63 9.90
C TRP A 309 2.05 7.44 11.04
N ALA A 310 2.43 8.73 11.17
CA ALA A 310 1.80 9.64 12.14
C ALA A 310 0.29 9.80 11.86
N ASN A 311 -0.11 9.86 10.59
CA ASN A 311 -1.51 9.92 10.17
C ASN A 311 -2.29 8.68 10.64
N ARG A 312 -1.78 7.47 10.37
CA ARG A 312 -2.42 6.23 10.84
C ARG A 312 -2.43 6.12 12.36
N GLN A 313 -1.40 6.66 13.04
CA GLN A 313 -1.37 6.70 14.51
C GLN A 313 -2.45 7.62 15.07
N ALA A 314 -2.64 8.81 14.50
CA ALA A 314 -3.70 9.74 14.89
C ALA A 314 -5.11 9.16 14.64
N ILE A 315 -5.30 8.45 13.53
CA ILE A 315 -6.56 7.72 13.26
C ILE A 315 -6.78 6.61 14.30
N THR A 316 -5.74 5.86 14.67
CA THR A 316 -5.81 4.83 15.72
C THR A 316 -6.32 5.41 17.04
N HIS A 317 -5.86 6.60 17.42
CA HIS A 317 -6.37 7.32 18.58
C HIS A 317 -7.87 7.64 18.44
N GLY A 318 -8.31 8.10 17.26
CA GLY A 318 -9.72 8.33 16.96
C GLY A 318 -10.58 7.05 17.07
N VAL A 319 -10.06 5.92 16.57
CA VAL A 319 -10.71 4.60 16.70
C VAL A 319 -10.88 4.23 18.18
N ARG A 320 -9.85 4.36 18.99
CA ARG A 320 -9.92 4.08 20.44
C ARG A 320 -10.97 4.93 21.14
N ARG A 321 -11.03 6.23 20.85
CA ARG A 321 -12.05 7.15 21.36
C ARG A 321 -13.46 6.74 20.96
N ALA A 322 -13.66 6.34 19.69
CA ALA A 322 -14.95 5.90 19.19
C ALA A 322 -15.46 4.65 19.92
N PHE A 323 -14.60 3.64 20.06
CA PHE A 323 -14.93 2.41 20.77
C PHE A 323 -15.21 2.68 22.25
N SER A 324 -14.34 3.41 22.94
CA SER A 324 -14.54 3.76 24.35
C SER A 324 -15.87 4.49 24.58
N ALA A 325 -16.23 5.43 23.72
CA ALA A 325 -17.49 6.17 23.82
C ALA A 325 -18.73 5.30 23.61
N VAL A 326 -18.66 4.31 22.70
CA VAL A 326 -19.81 3.45 22.37
C VAL A 326 -19.99 2.32 23.38
N PHE A 327 -18.89 1.77 23.88
CA PHE A 327 -18.93 0.62 24.81
C PHE A 327 -18.87 1.02 26.28
N GLY A 328 -18.55 2.30 26.60
CA GLY A 328 -18.45 2.78 27.99
C GLY A 328 -17.27 2.16 28.76
N ARG A 329 -16.23 1.72 28.07
CA ARG A 329 -15.03 1.06 28.62
C ARG A 329 -13.79 1.76 28.11
N SER A 330 -12.68 1.71 28.86
CA SER A 330 -11.40 2.22 28.36
C SER A 330 -10.90 1.40 27.16
N ASP A 331 -10.07 2.00 26.33
CA ASP A 331 -9.45 1.30 25.20
C ASP A 331 -8.51 0.17 25.66
N ALA A 332 -7.97 0.27 26.88
CA ALA A 332 -7.21 -0.81 27.51
C ALA A 332 -8.10 -2.00 27.89
N ASP A 333 -9.28 -1.73 28.51
CA ASP A 333 -10.25 -2.77 28.87
C ASP A 333 -10.89 -3.43 27.64
N LEU A 334 -10.86 -2.73 26.49
CA LEU A 334 -11.31 -3.24 25.19
C LEU A 334 -10.22 -3.98 24.42
N ASP A 335 -8.99 -4.07 24.95
CA ASP A 335 -7.79 -4.62 24.28
C ASP A 335 -7.61 -4.08 22.85
N LEU A 336 -7.84 -2.78 22.65
CA LEU A 336 -7.63 -2.14 21.35
C LEU A 336 -6.14 -1.92 21.11
N ALA A 337 -5.47 -2.94 20.59
CA ALA A 337 -4.03 -2.96 20.35
C ALA A 337 -3.72 -3.07 18.85
N VAL A 338 -2.63 -2.43 18.42
CA VAL A 338 -2.12 -2.55 17.03
C VAL A 338 -1.55 -3.95 16.85
N VAL A 339 -2.10 -4.70 15.90
CA VAL A 339 -1.58 -6.00 15.47
C VAL A 339 -0.38 -5.79 14.57
N TYR A 340 -0.55 -5.04 13.50
CA TYR A 340 0.55 -4.66 12.61
C TYR A 340 0.19 -3.43 11.75
N ASP A 341 1.24 -2.71 11.31
CA ASP A 341 1.16 -1.62 10.33
C ASP A 341 2.17 -1.88 9.21
N ILE A 342 1.69 -1.99 7.98
CA ILE A 342 2.51 -2.33 6.82
C ILE A 342 2.32 -1.33 5.67
N ALA A 343 3.43 -0.90 5.05
CA ALA A 343 3.43 -0.04 3.87
C ALA A 343 3.40 -0.85 2.58
N HIS A 344 2.84 -0.26 1.50
CA HIS A 344 2.87 -0.86 0.17
C HIS A 344 3.27 0.09 -0.96
N ASN A 345 3.71 1.31 -0.63
CA ASN A 345 4.23 2.31 -1.58
C ASN A 345 5.51 2.93 -1.01
N MET A 346 6.65 2.28 -1.22
CA MET A 346 7.92 2.73 -0.65
C MET A 346 9.12 2.14 -1.39
N ALA A 347 10.28 2.78 -1.26
CA ALA A 347 11.57 2.19 -1.60
C ALA A 347 12.45 2.11 -0.35
N LYS A 348 13.09 0.95 -0.13
CA LYS A 348 13.96 0.73 1.03
C LYS A 348 15.22 -0.03 0.64
N VAL A 349 16.32 0.28 1.33
CA VAL A 349 17.57 -0.50 1.22
C VAL A 349 17.42 -1.76 2.07
N GLU A 350 17.55 -2.91 1.44
CA GLU A 350 17.35 -4.22 2.05
C GLU A 350 18.46 -5.19 1.60
N GLN A 351 18.80 -6.16 2.46
CA GLN A 351 19.80 -7.19 2.14
C GLN A 351 19.15 -8.35 1.38
N HIS A 352 19.61 -8.59 0.16
CA HIS A 352 19.16 -9.68 -0.69
C HIS A 352 20.35 -10.47 -1.25
N ARG A 353 20.12 -11.74 -1.62
CA ARG A 353 21.14 -12.55 -2.30
C ARG A 353 21.08 -12.30 -3.80
N VAL A 354 22.22 -11.88 -4.36
CA VAL A 354 22.44 -11.71 -5.80
C VAL A 354 23.79 -12.32 -6.15
N ASP A 355 23.87 -13.10 -7.22
CA ASP A 355 25.08 -13.77 -7.67
C ASP A 355 25.81 -14.58 -6.57
N GLY A 356 25.00 -15.23 -5.71
CA GLY A 356 25.50 -16.10 -4.63
C GLY A 356 25.92 -15.38 -3.34
N GLY A 357 25.93 -14.03 -3.28
CA GLY A 357 26.30 -13.24 -2.11
C GLY A 357 25.20 -12.29 -1.61
N PRO A 358 25.28 -11.83 -0.34
CA PRO A 358 24.41 -10.77 0.16
C PRO A 358 24.82 -9.43 -0.48
N ARG A 359 23.83 -8.68 -0.96
CA ARG A 359 23.99 -7.32 -1.49
C ARG A 359 22.91 -6.39 -0.95
N PRO A 360 23.22 -5.14 -0.58
CA PRO A 360 22.25 -4.13 -0.28
C PRO A 360 21.62 -3.63 -1.60
N LEU A 361 20.30 -3.74 -1.72
CA LEU A 361 19.55 -3.27 -2.88
C LEU A 361 18.50 -2.27 -2.45
N LEU A 362 18.23 -1.27 -3.29
CA LEU A 362 17.06 -0.39 -3.14
C LEU A 362 15.83 -1.08 -3.75
N VAL A 363 14.97 -1.63 -2.91
CA VAL A 363 13.75 -2.34 -3.32
C VAL A 363 12.57 -1.39 -3.39
N HIS A 364 12.07 -1.15 -4.61
CA HIS A 364 10.85 -0.38 -4.86
C HIS A 364 9.64 -1.29 -4.77
N ARG A 365 8.62 -0.84 -4.04
CA ARG A 365 7.29 -1.48 -3.97
C ARG A 365 6.22 -0.44 -4.27
N LYS A 366 5.39 -0.73 -5.25
CA LYS A 366 4.24 0.09 -5.62
C LYS A 366 2.98 -0.77 -5.67
N GLY A 367 2.12 -0.61 -4.66
CA GLY A 367 1.02 -1.54 -4.49
C GLY A 367 1.53 -2.97 -4.26
N ALA A 368 2.60 -3.10 -3.48
CA ALA A 368 3.17 -4.36 -3.05
C ALA A 368 3.72 -4.20 -1.63
N THR A 369 3.55 -5.21 -0.79
CA THR A 369 3.95 -5.18 0.62
C THR A 369 5.24 -5.96 0.84
N ARG A 370 6.02 -5.57 1.85
CA ARG A 370 7.13 -6.39 2.34
C ARG A 370 6.58 -7.67 2.97
N SER A 371 7.21 -8.80 2.68
CA SER A 371 6.79 -10.13 3.12
C SER A 371 8.00 -10.94 3.58
N PHE A 372 8.65 -10.48 4.65
CA PHE A 372 9.87 -11.11 5.17
C PHE A 372 9.57 -12.39 5.95
N PRO A 373 10.40 -13.42 5.81
CA PRO A 373 10.23 -14.69 6.50
C PRO A 373 10.58 -14.62 7.98
N ALA A 374 10.34 -15.73 8.66
CA ALA A 374 10.84 -15.97 10.00
C ALA A 374 12.37 -15.76 10.10
N GLY A 375 12.84 -15.29 11.26
CA GLY A 375 14.24 -15.07 11.57
C GLY A 375 14.82 -13.72 11.12
N ARG A 376 14.07 -12.88 10.39
CA ARG A 376 14.55 -11.56 9.97
C ARG A 376 14.47 -10.55 11.13
N GLU A 377 15.54 -9.78 11.32
CA GLU A 377 15.65 -8.79 12.41
C GLU A 377 14.67 -7.63 12.25
N GLU A 378 14.28 -7.30 11.01
CA GLU A 378 13.31 -6.26 10.69
C GLU A 378 11.87 -6.62 11.06
N VAL A 379 11.62 -7.89 11.40
CA VAL A 379 10.33 -8.38 11.90
C VAL A 379 10.29 -8.19 13.42
N PRO A 380 9.18 -7.65 14.00
CA PRO A 380 9.02 -7.51 15.45
C PRO A 380 9.38 -8.79 16.20
N ALA A 381 10.04 -8.65 17.34
CA ALA A 381 10.61 -9.78 18.09
C ALA A 381 9.61 -10.93 18.33
N ASP A 382 8.37 -10.58 18.72
CA ASP A 382 7.31 -11.55 19.00
C ASP A 382 6.82 -12.28 17.73
N TYR A 383 6.96 -11.65 16.55
CA TYR A 383 6.53 -12.20 15.25
C TYR A 383 7.68 -12.89 14.50
N ARG A 384 8.91 -12.64 14.92
CA ARG A 384 10.12 -13.17 14.26
C ARG A 384 10.14 -14.68 14.07
N PRO A 385 9.60 -15.52 14.97
CA PRO A 385 9.51 -16.95 14.74
C PRO A 385 8.57 -17.38 13.60
N TYR A 386 7.62 -16.51 13.21
CA TYR A 386 6.54 -16.80 12.27
C TYR A 386 6.67 -16.09 10.92
N GLY A 387 7.38 -14.98 10.87
CA GLY A 387 7.50 -14.08 9.73
C GLY A 387 6.70 -12.78 9.88
N GLN A 388 6.89 -11.89 8.93
CA GLN A 388 6.22 -10.59 8.91
C GLN A 388 4.73 -10.75 8.60
N PRO A 389 3.82 -10.14 9.39
CA PRO A 389 2.41 -10.06 9.02
C PRO A 389 2.24 -9.25 7.73
N VAL A 390 1.46 -9.76 6.80
CA VAL A 390 1.09 -9.10 5.54
C VAL A 390 -0.43 -8.92 5.55
N LEU A 391 -0.89 -7.67 5.41
CA LEU A 391 -2.30 -7.33 5.50
C LEU A 391 -2.85 -7.07 4.09
N ILE A 392 -3.82 -7.87 3.67
CA ILE A 392 -4.41 -7.83 2.34
C ILE A 392 -5.88 -7.42 2.45
N PRO A 393 -6.21 -6.13 2.29
CA PRO A 393 -7.61 -5.70 2.22
C PRO A 393 -8.27 -6.22 0.94
N GLY A 394 -9.51 -6.67 1.09
CA GLY A 394 -10.44 -6.87 0.00
C GLY A 394 -11.13 -5.56 -0.42
N ASP A 395 -12.38 -5.67 -0.83
CA ASP A 395 -13.28 -4.54 -1.06
C ASP A 395 -14.33 -4.44 0.07
N MET A 396 -15.24 -3.47 -0.01
CA MET A 396 -16.26 -3.22 1.02
C MET A 396 -17.21 -4.40 1.30
N GLY A 397 -17.27 -5.38 0.42
CA GLY A 397 -18.19 -6.52 0.51
C GLY A 397 -17.49 -7.88 0.60
N THR A 398 -16.18 -7.95 0.40
CA THR A 398 -15.43 -9.20 0.40
C THR A 398 -14.50 -9.32 1.61
N ALA A 399 -13.88 -10.49 1.77
CA ALA A 399 -12.96 -10.73 2.86
C ALA A 399 -11.67 -9.91 2.75
N SER A 400 -11.02 -9.68 3.89
CA SER A 400 -9.60 -9.29 3.97
C SER A 400 -8.81 -10.44 4.58
N TYR A 401 -7.48 -10.43 4.39
CA TYR A 401 -6.62 -11.51 4.88
C TYR A 401 -5.44 -10.97 5.69
N VAL A 402 -5.06 -11.74 6.69
CA VAL A 402 -3.76 -11.65 7.36
C VAL A 402 -2.92 -12.83 6.88
N LEU A 403 -1.74 -12.54 6.34
CA LEU A 403 -0.80 -13.55 5.85
C LEU A 403 0.51 -13.43 6.62
N ALA A 404 1.40 -14.41 6.45
CA ALA A 404 2.77 -14.41 6.97
C ALA A 404 3.77 -14.60 5.82
N GLY A 405 4.88 -13.87 5.84
CA GLY A 405 5.95 -13.99 4.85
C GLY A 405 6.67 -15.34 4.92
N LEU A 406 7.03 -15.91 3.78
CA LEU A 406 7.74 -17.18 3.65
C LEU A 406 9.20 -17.00 3.20
N ALA A 407 10.07 -17.97 3.51
CA ALA A 407 11.49 -17.93 3.14
C ALA A 407 11.69 -17.82 1.63
N THR A 408 10.87 -18.50 0.86
CA THR A 408 10.88 -18.49 -0.61
C THR A 408 10.60 -17.11 -1.21
N SER A 409 9.92 -16.21 -0.51
CA SER A 409 9.66 -14.85 -0.98
C SER A 409 10.95 -14.05 -1.22
N MET A 410 12.01 -14.31 -0.42
CA MET A 410 13.28 -13.61 -0.55
C MET A 410 13.94 -13.86 -1.91
N ASP A 411 13.87 -15.08 -2.39
CA ASP A 411 14.43 -15.46 -3.68
C ASP A 411 13.47 -15.19 -4.84
N ARG A 412 12.17 -15.34 -4.64
CA ARG A 412 11.18 -15.19 -5.70
C ARG A 412 10.79 -13.74 -5.94
N SER A 413 10.65 -12.92 -4.88
CA SER A 413 10.03 -11.59 -4.97
C SER A 413 10.75 -10.49 -4.20
N PHE A 414 12.03 -10.65 -3.86
CA PHE A 414 12.72 -9.74 -2.95
C PHE A 414 11.93 -9.52 -1.65
N GLY A 415 11.42 -10.60 -1.05
CA GLY A 415 10.64 -10.54 0.18
C GLY A 415 9.38 -9.68 0.03
N SER A 416 8.61 -9.86 -1.04
CA SER A 416 7.43 -9.05 -1.34
C SER A 416 6.21 -9.90 -1.65
N SER A 417 5.00 -9.34 -1.44
CA SER A 417 3.71 -9.92 -1.77
C SER A 417 2.74 -8.84 -2.26
N CYS A 418 1.52 -9.22 -2.63
CA CYS A 418 0.44 -8.31 -3.00
C CYS A 418 0.06 -7.36 -1.85
N HIS A 419 -0.73 -6.32 -2.16
CA HIS A 419 -1.18 -5.31 -1.18
C HIS A 419 -2.69 -5.28 -0.97
N GLY A 420 -3.47 -5.93 -1.85
CA GLY A 420 -4.93 -5.92 -1.81
C GLY A 420 -5.52 -6.77 -2.92
N ALA A 421 -6.80 -6.61 -3.19
CA ALA A 421 -7.49 -7.32 -4.27
C ALA A 421 -7.03 -6.88 -5.67
N GLY A 422 -6.59 -5.63 -5.83
CA GLY A 422 -6.29 -5.05 -7.14
C GLY A 422 -7.55 -4.70 -7.93
N ARG A 423 -7.47 -3.66 -8.75
CA ARG A 423 -8.64 -3.22 -9.54
C ARG A 423 -8.78 -4.01 -10.83
N ARG A 424 -10.04 -4.29 -11.17
CA ARG A 424 -10.46 -4.84 -12.46
C ARG A 424 -11.01 -3.76 -13.39
N LEU A 425 -11.66 -2.73 -12.82
CA LEU A 425 -12.20 -1.59 -13.55
C LEU A 425 -11.48 -0.30 -13.14
N SER A 426 -11.28 0.60 -14.11
CA SER A 426 -10.87 1.96 -13.76
C SER A 426 -11.97 2.65 -12.94
N ARG A 427 -11.61 3.70 -12.16
CA ARG A 427 -12.57 4.45 -11.35
C ARG A 427 -13.74 4.96 -12.17
N HIS A 428 -13.47 5.61 -13.29
CA HIS A 428 -14.51 6.09 -14.22
C HIS A 428 -15.37 4.96 -14.80
N ALA A 429 -14.79 3.79 -15.07
CA ALA A 429 -15.56 2.65 -15.55
C ALA A 429 -16.48 2.11 -14.44
N ALA A 430 -16.02 2.04 -13.19
CA ALA A 430 -16.83 1.62 -12.05
C ALA A 430 -18.02 2.56 -11.80
N VAL A 431 -17.79 3.89 -11.80
CA VAL A 431 -18.88 4.89 -11.66
C VAL A 431 -19.95 4.74 -12.74
N ARG A 432 -19.56 4.35 -13.97
CA ARG A 432 -20.54 4.07 -15.06
C ARG A 432 -21.24 2.72 -14.92
N ALA A 433 -20.55 1.72 -14.34
CA ALA A 433 -21.05 0.34 -14.25
C ALA A 433 -21.98 0.10 -13.05
N PHE A 434 -21.79 0.84 -11.94
CA PHE A 434 -22.49 0.60 -10.69
C PHE A 434 -23.37 1.79 -10.30
N ARG A 435 -24.53 1.50 -9.71
CA ARG A 435 -25.44 2.51 -9.13
C ARG A 435 -25.30 2.49 -7.61
N TYR A 436 -25.23 3.66 -7.00
CA TYR A 436 -25.09 3.82 -5.55
C TYR A 436 -26.12 3.03 -4.75
N GLU A 437 -27.40 3.10 -5.17
CA GLU A 437 -28.52 2.45 -4.50
C GLU A 437 -28.40 0.92 -4.53
N ASP A 438 -27.90 0.36 -5.63
CA ASP A 438 -27.73 -1.09 -5.79
C ASP A 438 -26.57 -1.58 -4.93
N VAL A 439 -25.42 -0.87 -4.94
CA VAL A 439 -24.25 -1.22 -4.12
C VAL A 439 -24.61 -1.15 -2.63
N THR A 440 -25.26 -0.07 -2.19
CA THR A 440 -25.60 0.09 -0.76
C THR A 440 -26.66 -0.91 -0.30
N ARG A 441 -27.63 -1.25 -1.17
CA ARG A 441 -28.64 -2.28 -0.88
C ARG A 441 -28.00 -3.67 -0.76
N ASP A 442 -27.08 -4.04 -1.66
CA ASP A 442 -26.37 -5.32 -1.60
C ASP A 442 -25.54 -5.44 -0.32
N LEU A 443 -24.77 -4.42 0.02
CA LEU A 443 -24.01 -4.38 1.27
C LEU A 443 -24.91 -4.48 2.50
N ALA A 444 -26.05 -3.79 2.50
CA ALA A 444 -27.03 -3.86 3.59
C ALA A 444 -27.64 -5.27 3.73
N HIS A 445 -27.92 -5.98 2.63
CA HIS A 445 -28.39 -7.37 2.65
C HIS A 445 -27.35 -8.32 3.24
N ARG A 446 -26.06 -8.02 3.12
CA ARG A 446 -24.96 -8.75 3.77
C ARG A 446 -24.73 -8.32 5.23
N GLY A 447 -25.52 -7.37 5.73
CA GLY A 447 -25.41 -6.85 7.10
C GLY A 447 -24.25 -5.88 7.29
N ILE A 448 -23.72 -5.30 6.21
CA ILE A 448 -22.60 -4.36 6.24
C ILE A 448 -23.12 -2.93 6.32
N VAL A 449 -22.70 -2.19 7.35
CA VAL A 449 -23.06 -0.79 7.56
C VAL A 449 -22.07 0.13 6.86
N VAL A 450 -22.53 0.97 5.93
CA VAL A 450 -21.66 1.89 5.18
C VAL A 450 -21.90 3.34 5.61
N ARG A 451 -20.83 4.10 5.82
CA ARG A 451 -20.83 5.55 5.92
C ARG A 451 -19.80 6.13 4.95
N SER A 452 -20.22 7.04 4.10
CA SER A 452 -19.36 7.67 3.12
C SER A 452 -19.64 9.16 2.99
N THR A 453 -18.61 9.92 2.61
CA THR A 453 -18.72 11.36 2.34
C THR A 453 -19.29 11.64 0.95
N SER A 454 -19.28 10.67 0.03
CA SER A 454 -19.81 10.84 -1.33
C SER A 454 -20.43 9.56 -1.90
N ARG A 455 -21.49 9.74 -2.68
CA ARG A 455 -22.12 8.65 -3.44
C ARG A 455 -21.17 8.09 -4.52
N GLU A 456 -20.40 8.97 -5.16
CA GLU A 456 -19.43 8.63 -6.18
C GLU A 456 -18.32 7.74 -5.61
N GLY A 457 -17.80 8.05 -4.41
CA GLY A 457 -16.80 7.23 -3.72
C GLY A 457 -17.27 5.80 -3.45
N VAL A 458 -18.55 5.59 -3.15
CA VAL A 458 -19.13 4.25 -2.98
C VAL A 458 -19.20 3.50 -4.32
N THR A 459 -19.62 4.17 -5.39
CA THR A 459 -19.72 3.52 -6.72
C THR A 459 -18.37 3.27 -7.35
N GLU A 460 -17.41 4.21 -7.19
CA GLU A 460 -16.02 4.08 -7.64
C GLU A 460 -15.35 2.85 -7.03
N GLU A 461 -15.67 2.55 -5.77
CA GLU A 461 -15.08 1.50 -4.96
C GLU A 461 -16.03 0.29 -4.76
N ALA A 462 -17.03 0.15 -5.63
CA ALA A 462 -17.96 -0.97 -5.59
C ALA A 462 -17.24 -2.33 -5.67
N PRO A 463 -17.71 -3.38 -4.97
CA PRO A 463 -17.07 -4.71 -4.96
C PRO A 463 -16.74 -5.25 -6.34
N GLY A 464 -17.64 -5.13 -7.31
CA GLY A 464 -17.42 -5.59 -8.69
C GLY A 464 -16.34 -4.83 -9.47
N ALA A 465 -15.75 -3.77 -8.93
CA ALA A 465 -14.64 -3.04 -9.53
C ALA A 465 -13.26 -3.66 -9.25
N TYR A 466 -13.20 -4.68 -8.39
CA TYR A 466 -11.98 -5.35 -7.93
C TYR A 466 -11.89 -6.80 -8.44
N LYS A 467 -10.68 -7.34 -8.42
CA LYS A 467 -10.43 -8.78 -8.59
C LYS A 467 -10.92 -9.52 -7.33
N ASP A 468 -11.12 -10.82 -7.45
CA ASP A 468 -11.40 -11.66 -6.29
C ASP A 468 -10.16 -11.76 -5.38
N VAL A 469 -10.27 -11.27 -4.16
CA VAL A 469 -9.18 -11.28 -3.18
C VAL A 469 -8.77 -12.70 -2.78
N GLU A 470 -9.70 -13.67 -2.80
CA GLU A 470 -9.39 -15.07 -2.49
C GLU A 470 -8.49 -15.68 -3.57
N GLU A 471 -8.73 -15.36 -4.85
CA GLU A 471 -7.86 -15.79 -5.94
C GLU A 471 -6.47 -15.14 -5.84
N VAL A 472 -6.42 -13.84 -5.53
CA VAL A 472 -5.15 -13.11 -5.34
C VAL A 472 -4.33 -13.74 -4.21
N VAL A 473 -4.94 -14.01 -3.06
CA VAL A 473 -4.28 -14.64 -1.91
C VAL A 473 -3.85 -16.08 -2.23
N ARG A 474 -4.70 -16.85 -2.91
CA ARG A 474 -4.39 -18.22 -3.32
C ARG A 474 -3.18 -18.27 -4.26
N VAL A 475 -3.09 -17.35 -5.20
CA VAL A 475 -1.92 -17.25 -6.09
C VAL A 475 -0.66 -16.83 -5.31
N ALA A 476 -0.76 -15.87 -4.41
CA ALA A 476 0.38 -15.45 -3.58
C ALA A 476 0.91 -16.60 -2.69
N GLU A 477 0.01 -17.42 -2.14
CA GLU A 477 0.36 -18.62 -1.36
C GLU A 477 0.92 -19.73 -2.25
N GLY A 478 0.28 -20.01 -3.38
CA GLY A 478 0.73 -21.04 -4.35
C GLY A 478 2.07 -20.70 -5.00
N ALA A 479 2.35 -19.41 -5.20
CA ALA A 479 3.66 -18.92 -5.62
C ALA A 479 4.73 -18.94 -4.50
N GLY A 480 4.38 -19.34 -3.27
CA GLY A 480 5.31 -19.42 -2.15
C GLY A 480 5.76 -18.06 -1.62
N LEU A 481 4.97 -17.01 -1.79
CA LEU A 481 5.30 -15.67 -1.29
C LEU A 481 4.85 -15.48 0.16
N THR A 482 3.71 -16.08 0.51
CA THR A 482 3.07 -15.95 1.83
C THR A 482 2.33 -17.21 2.22
N ARG A 483 1.90 -17.29 3.47
CA ARG A 483 0.99 -18.30 4.03
C ARG A 483 -0.19 -17.58 4.69
N ARG A 484 -1.41 -18.09 4.50
CA ARG A 484 -2.61 -17.57 5.17
C ARG A 484 -2.55 -17.77 6.68
N VAL A 485 -2.93 -16.73 7.44
CA VAL A 485 -3.04 -16.74 8.90
C VAL A 485 -4.50 -16.65 9.33
N ALA A 486 -5.23 -15.63 8.84
CA ALA A 486 -6.65 -15.43 9.18
C ALA A 486 -7.40 -14.76 8.02
N ARG A 487 -8.71 -15.06 7.93
CA ARG A 487 -9.69 -14.37 7.09
C ARG A 487 -10.56 -13.47 7.96
N LEU A 488 -10.82 -12.26 7.47
CA LEU A 488 -11.58 -11.22 8.15
C LEU A 488 -12.77 -10.84 7.28
N LEU A 489 -13.99 -10.79 7.84
CA LEU A 489 -15.18 -10.38 7.11
C LEU A 489 -15.66 -8.99 7.55
N PRO A 490 -16.11 -8.12 6.63
CA PRO A 490 -16.56 -6.77 6.94
C PRO A 490 -17.90 -6.79 7.70
N LEU A 491 -18.01 -5.95 8.71
CA LEU A 491 -19.24 -5.63 9.43
C LEU A 491 -19.71 -4.21 9.14
N GLY A 492 -18.78 -3.28 8.99
CA GLY A 492 -19.12 -1.91 8.68
C GLY A 492 -17.92 -1.11 8.22
N VAL A 493 -18.13 -0.14 7.34
CA VAL A 493 -17.08 0.62 6.66
C VAL A 493 -17.34 2.12 6.68
N VAL A 494 -16.27 2.88 6.95
CA VAL A 494 -16.18 4.33 6.74
C VAL A 494 -15.35 4.58 5.49
N LYS A 495 -15.91 5.33 4.53
CA LYS A 495 -15.34 5.61 3.22
C LYS A 495 -15.29 7.11 2.95
N GLY A 496 -14.24 7.58 2.26
CA GLY A 496 -14.11 8.98 1.89
C GLY A 496 -14.64 9.33 0.51
#